data_534ec4280b62292260033a5cc55ea002
#
_entry.id   534ec4280b62292260033a5cc55ea002
#
_cell.length_a   1.000
_cell.length_b   1.000
_cell.length_c   1.000
_cell.angle_alpha   90.00
_cell.angle_beta   90.00
_cell.angle_gamma   90.00
#
_symmetry.space_group_name_H-M   'P 1'
#
loop_
_entity.id
_entity.type
_entity.pdbx_description
1 polymer ?
#
loop_
_entity_poly.entity_id
_entity_poly.type
_entity_poly.pdbx_seq_one_letter_code
_entity_poly.pdbx_strand_id
1 'polypeptide(L)'
;MTITLYAAAIYNLAWGAFTILFPNTLFDWLGAVRPNYPGIWQCVGMIVGVYGIGYALAARDPARHWPIVLVGLLGKIFGPIGFIDQALIQKVFPLAFGWTIITNDLIWWVPFALILIHARRVHLGKADTPEPL
;
A
#
# COMPACT_ATOMS: atom_id res chain seq x y z
N MET A 1 13.39 -5.65 7.14
CA MET A 1 12.71 -5.89 5.85
C MET A 1 11.56 -6.87 6.00
N THR A 2 11.77 -8.10 6.41
CA THR A 2 10.73 -9.11 6.65
C THR A 2 9.66 -8.61 7.62
N ILE A 3 10.06 -8.08 8.78
CA ILE A 3 9.15 -7.52 9.80
C ILE A 3 8.32 -6.37 9.22
N THR A 4 8.94 -5.49 8.45
CA THR A 4 8.25 -4.36 7.79
C THR A 4 7.15 -4.84 6.85
N LEU A 5 7.43 -5.87 6.03
CA LEU A 5 6.45 -6.42 5.10
C LEU A 5 5.32 -7.16 5.83
N TYR A 6 5.60 -7.86 6.92
CA TYR A 6 4.54 -8.43 7.75
C TYR A 6 3.69 -7.36 8.43
N ALA A 7 4.30 -6.28 8.91
CA ALA A 7 3.56 -5.14 9.47
C ALA A 7 2.65 -4.51 8.41
N ALA A 8 3.14 -4.28 7.18
CA ALA A 8 2.35 -3.79 6.07
C ALA A 8 1.23 -4.76 5.67
N ALA A 9 1.49 -6.06 5.71
CA ALA A 9 0.50 -7.10 5.43
C ALA A 9 -0.65 -7.05 6.46
N ILE A 10 -0.33 -7.05 7.74
CA ILE A 10 -1.32 -6.99 8.83
C ILE A 10 -2.13 -5.70 8.73
N TYR A 11 -1.45 -4.56 8.52
CA TYR A 11 -2.12 -3.28 8.37
C TYR A 11 -3.12 -3.29 7.19
N ASN A 12 -2.68 -3.75 6.02
CA ASN A 12 -3.54 -3.78 4.83
C ASN A 12 -4.71 -4.76 4.97
N LEU A 13 -4.49 -5.92 5.59
CA LEU A 13 -5.57 -6.89 5.87
C LEU A 13 -6.59 -6.31 6.84
N ALA A 14 -6.13 -5.68 7.93
CA ALA A 14 -7.01 -5.06 8.92
C ALA A 14 -7.80 -3.90 8.32
N TRP A 15 -7.13 -3.02 7.56
CA TRP A 15 -7.77 -1.89 6.89
C TRP A 15 -8.76 -2.35 5.82
N GLY A 16 -8.40 -3.34 5.01
CA GLY A 16 -9.26 -3.94 4.00
C GLY A 16 -10.51 -4.56 4.63
N ALA A 17 -10.35 -5.36 5.70
CA ALA A 17 -11.46 -5.95 6.43
C ALA A 17 -12.38 -4.86 7.04
N PHE A 18 -11.80 -3.82 7.65
CA PHE A 18 -12.55 -2.69 8.19
C PHE A 18 -13.39 -2.01 7.11
N THR A 19 -12.80 -1.72 5.95
CA THR A 19 -13.48 -1.05 4.84
C THR A 19 -14.61 -1.92 4.25
N ILE A 20 -14.42 -3.24 4.18
CA ILE A 20 -15.44 -4.17 3.68
C ILE A 20 -16.59 -4.32 4.67
N LEU A 21 -16.29 -4.49 5.95
CA LEU A 21 -17.30 -4.76 6.98
C LEU A 21 -18.04 -3.50 7.43
N PHE A 22 -17.37 -2.35 7.39
CA PHE A 22 -17.88 -1.07 7.88
C PHE A 22 -17.71 0.05 6.84
N PRO A 23 -18.35 -0.05 5.65
CA PRO A 23 -18.05 0.83 4.51
C PRO A 23 -18.38 2.31 4.73
N ASN A 24 -19.26 2.62 5.67
CA ASN A 24 -19.65 4.00 5.95
C ASN A 24 -18.91 4.63 7.14
N THR A 25 -18.33 3.82 8.01
CA THR A 25 -17.82 4.27 9.32
C THR A 25 -16.72 5.30 9.20
N LEU A 26 -15.79 5.14 8.23
CA LEU A 26 -14.73 6.12 8.02
C LEU A 26 -15.29 7.48 7.59
N PHE A 27 -16.30 7.51 6.73
CA PHE A 27 -16.94 8.73 6.27
C PHE A 27 -17.65 9.44 7.42
N ASP A 28 -18.36 8.69 8.25
CA ASP A 28 -19.05 9.21 9.44
C ASP A 28 -18.04 9.83 10.43
N TRP A 29 -16.91 9.16 10.70
CA TRP A 29 -15.87 9.67 11.60
C TRP A 29 -15.20 10.94 11.09
N LEU A 30 -15.04 11.06 9.76
CA LEU A 30 -14.42 12.23 9.13
C LEU A 30 -15.42 13.35 8.81
N GLY A 31 -16.72 13.18 9.14
CA GLY A 31 -17.76 14.13 8.81
C GLY A 31 -17.96 14.31 7.30
N ALA A 32 -17.64 13.28 6.51
CA ALA A 32 -17.72 13.29 5.06
C ALA A 32 -19.03 12.68 4.57
N VAL A 33 -19.44 13.06 3.36
CA VAL A 33 -20.61 12.46 2.70
C VAL A 33 -20.32 10.98 2.41
N ARG A 34 -21.23 10.09 2.80
CA ARG A 34 -21.12 8.66 2.54
C ARG A 34 -21.09 8.39 1.03
N PRO A 35 -20.36 7.36 0.57
CA PRO A 35 -20.30 7.05 -0.85
C PRO A 35 -21.67 6.63 -1.39
N ASN A 36 -22.03 7.14 -2.57
CA ASN A 36 -23.28 6.76 -3.24
C ASN A 36 -23.32 5.25 -3.59
N TYR A 37 -22.16 4.66 -3.81
CA TYR A 37 -21.98 3.24 -4.14
C TYR A 37 -21.03 2.59 -3.14
N PRO A 38 -21.51 2.16 -1.95
CA PRO A 38 -20.65 1.56 -0.92
C PRO A 38 -19.87 0.35 -1.43
N GLY A 39 -20.43 -0.41 -2.38
CA GLY A 39 -19.76 -1.56 -3.00
C GLY A 39 -18.45 -1.20 -3.71
N ILE A 40 -18.35 -0.01 -4.31
CA ILE A 40 -17.07 0.46 -4.91
C ILE A 40 -16.03 0.68 -3.82
N TRP A 41 -16.44 1.29 -2.70
CA TRP A 41 -15.54 1.49 -1.56
C TRP A 41 -15.11 0.16 -0.93
N GLN A 42 -16.02 -0.82 -0.83
CA GLN A 42 -15.69 -2.17 -0.39
C GLN A 42 -14.72 -2.87 -1.35
N CYS A 43 -14.83 -2.66 -2.67
CA CYS A 43 -13.84 -3.15 -3.64
C CYS A 43 -12.45 -2.55 -3.40
N VAL A 44 -12.34 -1.27 -3.03
CA VAL A 44 -11.06 -0.67 -2.62
C VAL A 44 -10.49 -1.40 -1.42
N GLY A 45 -11.31 -1.67 -0.40
CA GLY A 45 -10.91 -2.46 0.76
C GLY A 45 -10.42 -3.87 0.41
N MET A 46 -11.12 -4.54 -0.50
CA MET A 46 -10.72 -5.86 -1.01
C MET A 46 -9.36 -5.82 -1.71
N ILE A 47 -9.13 -4.85 -2.59
CA ILE A 47 -7.85 -4.67 -3.31
C ILE A 47 -6.72 -4.43 -2.31
N VAL A 48 -6.91 -3.55 -1.34
CA VAL A 48 -5.91 -3.29 -0.29
C VAL A 48 -5.62 -4.55 0.53
N GLY A 49 -6.63 -5.34 0.86
CA GLY A 49 -6.49 -6.63 1.53
C GLY A 49 -5.66 -7.64 0.71
N VAL A 50 -5.90 -7.73 -0.60
CA VAL A 50 -5.12 -8.59 -1.52
C VAL A 50 -3.65 -8.15 -1.56
N TYR A 51 -3.36 -6.85 -1.58
CA TYR A 51 -1.98 -6.35 -1.42
C TYR A 51 -1.36 -6.80 -0.09
N GLY A 52 -2.15 -6.85 1.00
CA GLY A 52 -1.70 -7.38 2.28
C GLY A 52 -1.23 -8.85 2.18
N ILE A 53 -1.96 -9.69 1.46
CA ILE A 53 -1.55 -11.07 1.17
C ILE A 53 -0.23 -11.08 0.38
N GLY A 54 -0.13 -10.23 -0.64
CA GLY A 54 1.10 -10.08 -1.42
C GLY A 54 2.32 -9.71 -0.56
N TYR A 55 2.17 -8.79 0.37
CA TYR A 55 3.25 -8.40 1.30
C TYR A 55 3.64 -9.53 2.25
N ALA A 56 2.68 -10.33 2.73
CA ALA A 56 2.98 -11.50 3.56
C ALA A 56 3.79 -12.55 2.77
N LEU A 57 3.47 -12.76 1.50
CA LEU A 57 4.25 -13.64 0.62
C LEU A 57 5.65 -13.07 0.37
N ALA A 58 5.76 -11.78 0.08
CA ALA A 58 7.04 -11.10 -0.16
C ALA A 58 7.93 -11.08 1.09
N ALA A 59 7.34 -11.07 2.29
CA ALA A 59 8.07 -11.09 3.55
C ALA A 59 8.94 -12.35 3.75
N ARG A 60 8.63 -13.46 3.07
CA ARG A 60 9.39 -14.72 3.16
C ARG A 60 10.77 -14.60 2.52
N ASP A 61 10.88 -13.87 1.42
CA ASP A 61 12.12 -13.53 0.72
C ASP A 61 11.95 -12.19 0.00
N PRO A 62 12.21 -11.07 0.68
CA PRO A 62 12.00 -9.74 0.12
C PRO A 62 12.81 -9.44 -1.14
N ALA A 63 14.02 -10.03 -1.23
CA ALA A 63 14.88 -9.83 -2.40
C ALA A 63 14.35 -10.56 -3.63
N ARG A 64 13.83 -11.77 -3.46
CA ARG A 64 13.25 -12.56 -4.56
C ARG A 64 11.91 -11.99 -5.02
N HIS A 65 11.07 -11.55 -4.07
CA HIS A 65 9.71 -11.08 -4.34
C HIS A 65 9.62 -9.56 -4.47
N TRP A 66 10.74 -8.90 -4.79
CA TRP A 66 10.79 -7.44 -4.97
C TRP A 66 9.73 -6.86 -5.93
N PRO A 67 9.26 -7.57 -7.00
CA PRO A 67 8.21 -7.01 -7.86
C PRO A 67 6.91 -6.71 -7.12
N ILE A 68 6.55 -7.53 -6.12
CA ILE A 68 5.36 -7.28 -5.28
C ILE A 68 5.55 -6.00 -4.47
N VAL A 69 6.74 -5.79 -3.92
CA VAL A 69 7.08 -4.59 -3.16
C VAL A 69 7.08 -3.34 -4.05
N LEU A 70 7.60 -3.47 -5.29
CA LEU A 70 7.59 -2.38 -6.27
C LEU A 70 6.16 -1.97 -6.63
N VAL A 71 5.31 -2.93 -7.01
CA VAL A 71 3.91 -2.64 -7.35
C VAL A 71 3.18 -2.03 -6.16
N GLY A 72 3.45 -2.52 -4.95
CA GLY A 72 2.92 -1.94 -3.72
C GLY A 72 3.38 -0.50 -3.49
N LEU A 73 4.66 -0.19 -3.71
CA LEU A 73 5.18 1.18 -3.60
C LEU A 73 4.56 2.11 -4.65
N LEU A 74 4.41 1.65 -5.88
CA LEU A 74 3.75 2.45 -6.93
C LEU A 74 2.31 2.80 -6.54
N GLY A 75 1.54 1.85 -6.02
CA GLY A 75 0.19 2.12 -5.52
C GLY A 75 0.19 3.19 -4.43
N LYS A 76 1.15 3.11 -3.50
CA LYS A 76 1.32 4.08 -2.42
C LYS A 76 1.84 5.46 -2.87
N ILE A 77 2.42 5.56 -4.05
CA ILE A 77 2.80 6.84 -4.67
C ILE A 77 1.61 7.44 -5.43
N PHE A 78 0.90 6.63 -6.20
CA PHE A 78 -0.23 7.11 -6.99
C PHE A 78 -1.45 7.46 -6.14
N GLY A 79 -1.66 6.82 -4.98
CA GLY A 79 -2.71 7.18 -4.03
C GLY A 79 -2.66 8.65 -3.60
N PRO A 80 -1.55 9.13 -3.02
CA PRO A 80 -1.35 10.55 -2.69
C PRO A 80 -1.50 11.50 -3.88
N ILE A 81 -1.01 11.13 -5.07
CA ILE A 81 -1.15 11.95 -6.28
C ILE A 81 -2.63 12.11 -6.63
N GLY A 82 -3.40 11.00 -6.63
CA GLY A 82 -4.84 11.04 -6.86
C GLY A 82 -5.58 11.84 -5.79
N PHE A 83 -5.17 11.71 -4.52
CA PHE A 83 -5.75 12.51 -3.43
C PHE A 83 -5.51 14.01 -3.62
N ILE A 84 -4.29 14.43 -3.99
CA ILE A 84 -3.94 15.83 -4.25
C ILE A 84 -4.85 16.37 -5.37
N ASP A 85 -4.99 15.63 -6.47
CA ASP A 85 -5.88 16.05 -7.56
C ASP A 85 -7.31 16.24 -7.05
N GLN A 86 -7.90 15.23 -6.42
CA GLN A 86 -9.30 15.24 -6.02
C GLN A 86 -9.61 16.20 -4.86
N ALA A 87 -8.72 16.35 -3.90
CA ALA A 87 -8.94 17.15 -2.69
C ALA A 87 -8.49 18.60 -2.85
N LEU A 88 -7.36 18.86 -3.53
CA LEU A 88 -6.79 20.21 -3.62
C LEU A 88 -7.10 20.89 -4.94
N ILE A 89 -7.09 20.16 -6.08
CA ILE A 89 -7.33 20.74 -7.41
C ILE A 89 -8.81 20.75 -7.73
N GLN A 90 -9.45 19.58 -7.73
CA GLN A 90 -10.87 19.44 -8.05
C GLN A 90 -11.79 19.87 -6.89
N LYS A 91 -11.30 19.84 -5.66
CA LYS A 91 -12.02 20.20 -4.41
C LYS A 91 -13.32 19.41 -4.21
N VAL A 92 -13.37 18.18 -4.70
CA VAL A 92 -14.51 17.26 -4.58
C VAL A 92 -14.36 16.26 -3.47
N PHE A 93 -13.13 16.04 -2.97
CA PHE A 93 -12.84 15.08 -1.93
C PHE A 93 -12.46 15.77 -0.61
N PRO A 94 -13.00 15.33 0.56
CA PRO A 94 -12.73 15.99 1.82
C PRO A 94 -11.26 15.91 2.23
N LEU A 95 -10.67 17.03 2.65
CA LEU A 95 -9.27 17.08 3.15
C LEU A 95 -9.03 16.16 4.35
N ALA A 96 -10.06 15.89 5.14
CA ALA A 96 -9.99 14.99 6.29
C ALA A 96 -9.51 13.56 5.91
N PHE A 97 -9.73 13.12 4.66
CA PHE A 97 -9.17 11.86 4.15
C PHE A 97 -7.64 11.86 4.04
N GLY A 98 -6.98 13.01 4.17
CA GLY A 98 -5.52 13.10 4.21
C GLY A 98 -4.88 12.21 5.28
N TRP A 99 -5.57 11.93 6.40
CA TRP A 99 -5.09 10.99 7.41
C TRP A 99 -4.91 9.57 6.85
N THR A 100 -5.80 9.13 5.98
CA THR A 100 -5.67 7.81 5.34
C THR A 100 -4.46 7.76 4.40
N ILE A 101 -4.14 8.86 3.73
CA ILE A 101 -2.95 8.97 2.88
C ILE A 101 -1.67 8.86 3.71
N ILE A 102 -1.62 9.48 4.88
CA ILE A 102 -0.46 9.38 5.77
C ILE A 102 -0.26 7.93 6.21
N THR A 103 -1.30 7.29 6.73
CA THR A 103 -1.19 5.95 7.33
C THR A 103 -1.14 4.81 6.33
N ASN A 104 -1.85 4.93 5.20
CA ASN A 104 -1.87 3.90 4.17
C ASN A 104 -0.66 3.99 3.22
N ASP A 105 -0.14 5.19 2.97
CA ASP A 105 0.81 5.42 1.89
C ASP A 105 2.15 5.97 2.37
N LEU A 106 2.18 7.19 2.91
CA LEU A 106 3.42 7.92 3.15
C LEU A 106 4.38 7.23 4.12
N ILE A 107 3.88 6.65 5.20
CA ILE A 107 4.71 5.96 6.20
C ILE A 107 5.44 4.73 5.62
N TRP A 108 4.95 4.18 4.50
CA TRP A 108 5.51 3.01 3.84
C TRP A 108 6.54 3.34 2.76
N TRP A 109 6.65 4.59 2.32
CA TRP A 109 7.54 4.97 1.22
C TRP A 109 9.00 4.64 1.50
N VAL A 110 9.51 5.11 2.62
CA VAL A 110 10.91 4.89 3.00
C VAL A 110 11.19 3.40 3.24
N PRO A 111 10.41 2.66 4.04
CA PRO A 111 10.65 1.23 4.24
C PRO A 111 10.62 0.42 2.94
N PHE A 112 9.67 0.67 2.04
CA PHE A 112 9.58 -0.07 0.78
C PHE A 112 10.72 0.29 -0.17
N ALA A 113 11.10 1.57 -0.27
CA ALA A 113 12.26 1.99 -1.05
C ALA A 113 13.55 1.31 -0.58
N LEU A 114 13.76 1.20 0.73
CA LEU A 114 14.94 0.52 1.30
C LEU A 114 14.95 -0.98 0.94
N ILE A 115 13.79 -1.65 0.94
CA ILE A 115 13.69 -3.05 0.52
C ILE A 115 14.08 -3.20 -0.95
N LEU A 116 13.60 -2.31 -1.82
CA LEU A 116 13.92 -2.34 -3.25
C LEU A 116 15.40 -2.06 -3.53
N ILE A 117 16.01 -1.11 -2.82
CA ILE A 117 17.45 -0.84 -2.92
C ILE A 117 18.25 -2.08 -2.51
N HIS A 118 17.87 -2.74 -1.44
CA HIS A 118 18.51 -3.98 -1.01
C HIS A 118 18.36 -5.09 -2.03
N ALA A 119 17.15 -5.32 -2.54
CA ALA A 119 16.89 -6.34 -3.57
C ALA A 119 17.75 -6.12 -4.80
N ARG A 120 17.86 -4.84 -5.27
CA ARG A 120 18.73 -4.48 -6.38
C ARG A 120 20.21 -4.85 -6.12
N ARG A 121 20.73 -4.55 -4.93
CA ARG A 121 22.10 -4.90 -4.56
C ARG A 121 22.35 -6.41 -4.58
N VAL A 122 21.41 -7.18 -4.05
CA VAL A 122 21.49 -8.66 -4.04
C VAL A 122 21.53 -9.22 -5.47
N HIS A 123 20.70 -8.67 -6.38
CA HIS A 123 20.65 -9.14 -7.76
C HIS A 123 21.89 -8.73 -8.55
N LEU A 124 22.42 -7.52 -8.37
CA LEU A 124 23.66 -7.07 -9.02
C LEU A 124 24.87 -7.87 -8.53
N GLY A 125 24.99 -8.11 -7.21
CA GLY A 125 26.09 -8.90 -6.67
C GLY A 125 26.09 -10.36 -7.12
N LYS A 126 24.93 -10.93 -7.49
CA LYS A 126 24.84 -12.27 -8.09
C LYS A 126 25.28 -12.29 -9.56
N ALA A 127 25.08 -11.19 -10.29
CA ALA A 127 25.50 -11.08 -11.69
C ALA A 127 27.04 -11.03 -11.86
N ASP A 128 27.75 -10.59 -10.82
CA ASP A 128 29.20 -10.44 -10.83
C ASP A 128 29.94 -11.73 -10.39
N THR A 129 29.24 -12.78 -9.92
CA THR A 129 29.84 -14.08 -9.62
C THR A 129 29.77 -14.98 -10.85
N PRO A 130 30.93 -15.36 -11.48
CA PRO A 130 30.94 -16.29 -12.60
C PRO A 130 30.39 -17.64 -12.12
N GLU A 131 29.54 -18.27 -12.94
CA GLU A 131 29.10 -19.66 -12.67
C GLU A 131 30.34 -20.56 -12.63
N PRO A 132 30.46 -21.44 -11.61
CA PRO A 132 31.51 -22.45 -11.61
C PRO A 132 31.28 -23.39 -12.78
N LEU A 133 32.33 -23.58 -13.61
CA LEU A 133 32.41 -24.53 -14.73
C LEU A 133 32.16 -25.96 -14.24
#